data_eeccbc117fac9ecc9af7c464a47d3d1c
#
_entry.id   eeccbc117fac9ecc9af7c464a47d3d1c
#
_cell.length_a   1.000
_cell.length_b   1.000
_cell.length_c   1.000
_cell.angle_alpha   90.00
_cell.angle_beta   90.00
_cell.angle_gamma   90.00
#
_symmetry.space_group_name_H-M   'P 1'
#
loop_
_entity.id
_entity.type
_entity.pdbx_description
1 polymer ?
#
loop_
_entity_poly.entity_id
_entity_poly.type
_entity_poly.pdbx_seq_one_letter_code
_entity_poly.pdbx_strand_id
1 'polypeptide(L)'
;MLMVLVVALTGWVGGATGIASAQEEAPPAGRQLLFYNHAYGVLDRETADAIEHSPYLRDFANFQVRTTTGSGGETWTGRYLMGRETYLELFGVGDVPGQDGTLGAGGLGLSVERAGDLATVTARLRDQGVPNPIAFRQTRDFGDGVPVPWFDAVFTNGTYDAFGAWGMEYLPEYFADPRGNTEPASYPGDVGRERYLSDGYREHLMKDVTSIRLGITPGDLANTVPLLRAGGFTVRELPGGSVLALGGGTTVRLDPVAREQAGLRQVEMSLNRPVFTRHEERIGRSTLVVGPGDRAVWTFGAAG
;
A
#
# COMPACT_ATOMS: atom_id res chain seq x y z
N MET A 1 12.76 -3.19 -3.46
CA MET A 1 13.57 -2.00 -3.75
C MET A 1 13.45 -1.65 -5.21
N LEU A 2 13.05 -0.46 -5.48
CA LEU A 2 12.98 0.07 -6.83
C LEU A 2 14.32 0.73 -7.12
N MET A 3 15.19 0.10 -7.89
CA MET A 3 16.40 0.75 -8.39
C MET A 3 15.99 1.63 -9.57
N VAL A 4 15.93 2.93 -9.38
CA VAL A 4 15.69 3.89 -10.46
C VAL A 4 16.97 4.61 -10.81
N LEU A 5 17.36 4.46 -12.07
CA LEU A 5 18.48 5.16 -12.68
C LEU A 5 18.14 6.65 -12.81
N VAL A 6 18.92 7.51 -12.16
CA VAL A 6 18.79 8.97 -12.22
C VAL A 6 19.31 9.49 -13.55
N VAL A 7 18.47 10.16 -14.34
CA VAL A 7 18.88 11.08 -15.40
C VAL A 7 18.39 12.47 -15.05
N ALA A 8 19.29 13.33 -14.67
CA ALA A 8 19.02 14.75 -14.42
C ALA A 8 18.89 15.51 -15.74
N LEU A 9 17.78 16.22 -15.94
CA LEU A 9 17.64 17.25 -16.96
C LEU A 9 17.15 18.55 -16.32
N THR A 10 17.97 19.58 -16.46
CA THR A 10 17.81 20.93 -15.97
C THR A 10 16.90 21.78 -16.86
N GLY A 11 16.01 22.56 -16.22
CA GLY A 11 15.66 23.93 -16.62
C GLY A 11 14.43 24.13 -17.50
N TRP A 12 13.46 24.92 -17.03
CA TRP A 12 13.18 26.30 -17.47
C TRP A 12 11.95 26.88 -16.73
N VAL A 13 12.08 28.16 -16.35
CA VAL A 13 11.08 28.96 -15.64
C VAL A 13 10.16 29.66 -16.65
N GLY A 14 8.86 29.64 -16.45
CA GLY A 14 7.88 30.41 -17.21
C GLY A 14 6.67 30.77 -16.35
N GLY A 15 6.38 32.06 -16.27
CA GLY A 15 5.48 32.72 -15.32
C GLY A 15 4.00 32.37 -15.44
N ALA A 16 3.32 32.46 -14.31
CA ALA A 16 1.91 32.22 -14.11
C ALA A 16 1.07 33.47 -14.29
N THR A 17 -0.03 33.36 -15.06
CA THR A 17 -1.20 34.24 -14.95
C THR A 17 -2.36 33.39 -14.43
N GLY A 18 -2.91 33.80 -13.28
CA GLY A 18 -4.01 33.11 -12.64
C GLY A 18 -5.33 33.28 -13.42
N ILE A 19 -5.99 32.15 -13.59
CA ILE A 19 -7.41 32.07 -13.97
C ILE A 19 -8.06 31.19 -12.88
N ALA A 20 -9.10 31.73 -12.23
CA ALA A 20 -9.94 30.98 -11.32
C ALA A 20 -10.62 29.84 -12.11
N SER A 21 -10.22 28.60 -11.88
CA SER A 21 -10.85 27.44 -12.47
C SER A 21 -12.10 27.07 -11.69
N ALA A 22 -13.24 27.02 -12.40
CA ALA A 22 -14.43 26.30 -11.96
C ALA A 22 -14.02 24.87 -11.58
N GLN A 23 -14.50 24.37 -10.45
CA GLN A 23 -14.36 22.94 -10.10
C GLN A 23 -15.04 22.10 -11.19
N GLU A 24 -14.25 21.55 -12.06
CA GLU A 24 -14.71 20.55 -13.04
C GLU A 24 -14.98 19.27 -12.25
N GLU A 25 -16.24 18.89 -12.22
CA GLU A 25 -16.68 17.64 -11.58
C GLU A 25 -15.94 16.49 -12.29
N ALA A 26 -15.14 15.74 -11.56
CA ALA A 26 -14.34 14.67 -12.14
C ALA A 26 -15.27 13.69 -12.89
N PRO A 27 -14.91 13.25 -14.10
CA PRO A 27 -15.73 12.31 -14.86
C PRO A 27 -15.98 11.05 -14.01
N PRO A 28 -17.15 10.41 -14.17
CA PRO A 28 -17.49 9.23 -13.38
C PRO A 28 -16.38 8.19 -13.49
N ALA A 29 -15.90 7.74 -12.35
CA ALA A 29 -14.87 6.71 -12.28
C ALA A 29 -15.35 5.50 -13.11
N GLY A 30 -14.58 5.10 -14.11
CA GLY A 30 -14.83 3.89 -14.87
C GLY A 30 -14.85 2.67 -13.92
N ARG A 31 -15.12 1.47 -14.46
CA ARG A 31 -15.06 0.24 -13.66
C ARG A 31 -13.82 0.21 -12.75
N GLN A 32 -14.01 -0.11 -11.48
CA GLN A 32 -12.92 -0.35 -10.52
C GLN A 32 -12.00 -1.45 -11.05
N LEU A 33 -10.72 -1.17 -11.13
CA LEU A 33 -9.69 -2.09 -11.61
C LEU A 33 -8.65 -2.38 -10.53
N LEU A 34 -8.24 -1.34 -9.80
CA LEU A 34 -7.29 -1.46 -8.70
C LEU A 34 -8.01 -1.45 -7.36
N PHE A 35 -7.58 -2.31 -6.49
CA PHE A 35 -8.09 -2.46 -5.13
C PHE A 35 -6.93 -2.30 -4.14
N TYR A 36 -7.18 -1.75 -2.98
CA TYR A 36 -6.17 -1.69 -1.92
C TYR A 36 -5.71 -3.12 -1.60
N ASN A 37 -4.45 -3.40 -1.80
CA ASN A 37 -3.83 -4.67 -1.46
C ASN A 37 -3.11 -4.54 -0.12
N HIS A 38 -2.15 -3.63 -0.05
CA HIS A 38 -1.44 -3.31 1.18
C HIS A 38 -0.89 -1.89 1.16
N ALA A 39 -0.53 -1.42 2.34
CA ALA A 39 0.41 -0.32 2.49
C ALA A 39 1.55 -0.75 3.38
N TYR A 40 2.73 -0.17 3.15
CA TYR A 40 3.80 -0.27 4.10
C TYR A 40 4.15 1.08 4.72
N GLY A 41 4.72 1.05 5.92
CA GLY A 41 5.26 2.23 6.59
C GLY A 41 6.52 1.89 7.38
N VAL A 42 7.50 2.81 7.32
CA VAL A 42 8.74 2.70 8.09
C VAL A 42 8.61 3.51 9.37
N LEU A 43 8.65 2.81 10.48
CA LEU A 43 8.47 3.32 11.84
C LEU A 43 9.84 3.49 12.53
N ASP A 44 9.85 4.22 13.64
CA ASP A 44 11.00 4.22 14.52
C ASP A 44 11.28 2.81 15.06
N ARG A 45 12.53 2.54 15.42
CA ARG A 45 12.98 1.21 15.85
C ARG A 45 12.25 0.71 17.08
N GLU A 46 12.01 1.60 18.05
CA GLU A 46 11.29 1.26 19.30
C GLU A 46 9.88 0.72 18.98
N THR A 47 9.15 1.42 18.10
CA THR A 47 7.79 1.01 17.72
C THR A 47 7.79 -0.28 16.88
N ALA A 48 8.73 -0.42 15.96
CA ALA A 48 8.85 -1.64 15.15
C ALA A 48 9.17 -2.88 16.00
N ASP A 49 10.08 -2.73 16.98
CA ASP A 49 10.43 -3.81 17.90
C ASP A 49 9.28 -4.14 18.85
N ALA A 50 8.55 -3.14 19.34
CA ALA A 50 7.35 -3.35 20.15
C ALA A 50 6.26 -4.10 19.37
N ILE A 51 6.07 -3.81 18.09
CA ILE A 51 5.14 -4.52 17.19
C ILE A 51 5.58 -5.98 17.05
N GLU A 52 6.85 -6.23 16.77
CA GLU A 52 7.40 -7.57 16.57
C GLU A 52 7.18 -8.47 17.78
N HIS A 53 7.34 -7.93 18.97
CA HIS A 53 7.27 -8.68 20.23
C HIS A 53 5.89 -8.62 20.91
N SER A 54 4.90 -7.94 20.32
CA SER A 54 3.55 -7.81 20.91
C SER A 54 2.81 -9.16 20.92
N PRO A 55 2.49 -9.72 22.08
CA PRO A 55 1.62 -10.89 22.18
C PRO A 55 0.20 -10.56 21.74
N TYR A 56 -0.26 -9.32 22.02
CA TYR A 56 -1.58 -8.88 21.64
C TYR A 56 -1.79 -8.89 20.11
N LEU A 57 -0.81 -8.41 19.33
CA LEU A 57 -0.93 -8.42 17.87
C LEU A 57 -0.97 -9.82 17.28
N ARG A 58 -0.30 -10.79 17.91
CA ARG A 58 -0.36 -12.21 17.48
C ARG A 58 -1.73 -12.84 17.69
N ASP A 59 -2.45 -12.40 18.73
CA ASP A 59 -3.82 -12.84 18.98
C ASP A 59 -4.84 -12.04 18.13
N PHE A 60 -4.55 -10.74 17.91
CA PHE A 60 -5.43 -9.82 17.18
C PHE A 60 -5.49 -10.10 15.68
N ALA A 61 -4.35 -10.40 15.03
CA ALA A 61 -4.23 -10.56 13.59
C ALA A 61 -3.44 -11.83 13.21
N ASN A 62 -3.62 -12.32 12.00
CA ASN A 62 -2.68 -13.27 11.39
C ASN A 62 -1.34 -12.55 11.18
N PHE A 63 -0.57 -12.51 12.26
CA PHE A 63 0.66 -11.72 12.37
C PHE A 63 1.88 -12.56 11.99
N GLN A 64 2.72 -12.00 11.13
CA GLN A 64 3.92 -12.67 10.64
C GLN A 64 5.11 -11.71 10.66
N VAL A 65 6.28 -12.21 11.06
CA VAL A 65 7.57 -11.55 10.81
C VAL A 65 8.28 -12.36 9.75
N ARG A 66 8.66 -11.74 8.64
CA ARG A 66 9.18 -12.45 7.48
C ARG A 66 10.27 -11.66 6.79
N THR A 67 11.38 -12.32 6.49
CA THR A 67 12.37 -11.83 5.54
C THR A 67 12.00 -12.30 4.13
N THR A 68 11.95 -11.38 3.20
CA THR A 68 11.65 -11.63 1.80
C THR A 68 12.87 -11.29 0.97
N THR A 69 13.20 -12.15 0.00
CA THR A 69 14.22 -11.89 -1.02
C THR A 69 13.51 -11.64 -2.35
N GLY A 70 13.66 -10.45 -2.87
CA GLY A 70 13.07 -10.00 -4.12
C GLY A 70 14.03 -9.99 -5.30
N SER A 71 13.64 -9.30 -6.36
CA SER A 71 14.43 -9.12 -7.57
C SER A 71 15.80 -8.52 -7.25
N GLY A 72 16.84 -9.02 -7.93
CA GLY A 72 18.21 -8.56 -7.69
C GLY A 72 18.87 -9.09 -6.41
N GLY A 73 18.21 -10.01 -5.68
CA GLY A 73 18.72 -10.56 -4.43
C GLY A 73 18.58 -9.63 -3.22
N GLU A 74 17.79 -8.57 -3.35
CA GLU A 74 17.55 -7.65 -2.26
C GLU A 74 16.61 -8.24 -1.22
N THR A 75 16.91 -7.99 0.05
CA THR A 75 16.16 -8.55 1.18
C THR A 75 15.60 -7.46 2.07
N TRP A 76 14.40 -7.71 2.60
CA TRP A 76 13.79 -6.87 3.63
C TRP A 76 13.06 -7.73 4.67
N THR A 77 13.02 -7.27 5.91
CA THR A 77 12.30 -7.95 6.99
C THR A 77 11.12 -7.10 7.43
N GLY A 78 9.91 -7.58 7.15
CA GLY A 78 8.65 -6.91 7.46
C GLY A 78 7.86 -7.60 8.55
N ARG A 79 6.97 -6.84 9.17
CA ARG A 79 5.95 -7.27 10.11
C ARG A 79 4.60 -7.11 9.45
N TYR A 80 3.92 -8.23 9.24
CA TYR A 80 2.72 -8.30 8.43
C TYR A 80 1.50 -8.59 9.30
N LEU A 81 0.43 -7.82 9.12
CA LEU A 81 -0.89 -8.13 9.62
C LEU A 81 -1.77 -8.52 8.41
N MET A 82 -1.99 -9.82 8.24
CA MET A 82 -2.65 -10.38 7.08
C MET A 82 -4.14 -10.51 7.32
N GLY A 83 -4.96 -9.88 6.47
CA GLY A 83 -6.41 -10.02 6.46
C GLY A 83 -6.91 -10.98 5.38
N ARG A 84 -8.21 -10.87 5.02
CA ARG A 84 -8.83 -11.67 3.96
C ARG A 84 -8.41 -11.21 2.57
N GLU A 85 -8.49 -9.91 2.31
CA GLU A 85 -8.21 -9.30 1.00
C GLU A 85 -7.11 -8.23 1.10
N THR A 86 -6.75 -7.82 2.30
CA THR A 86 -5.85 -6.70 2.54
C THR A 86 -4.86 -7.00 3.64
N TYR A 87 -3.69 -6.37 3.60
CA TYR A 87 -2.75 -6.47 4.70
C TYR A 87 -2.02 -5.15 4.96
N LEU A 88 -1.36 -5.09 6.10
CA LEU A 88 -0.47 -4.02 6.50
C LEU A 88 0.95 -4.57 6.65
N GLU A 89 1.94 -3.86 6.14
CA GLU A 89 3.35 -4.21 6.22
C GLU A 89 4.10 -3.12 6.98
N LEU A 90 4.78 -3.47 8.05
CA LEU A 90 5.45 -2.51 8.93
C LEU A 90 6.93 -2.82 9.02
N PHE A 91 7.74 -1.80 8.77
CA PHE A 91 9.18 -1.83 8.87
C PHE A 91 9.66 -0.94 10.02
N GLY A 92 10.81 -1.27 10.57
CA GLY A 92 11.61 -0.32 11.34
C GLY A 92 12.68 0.30 10.45
N VAL A 93 13.21 1.44 10.86
CA VAL A 93 14.37 2.04 10.20
C VAL A 93 15.47 1.00 10.01
N GLY A 94 15.93 0.83 8.77
CA GLY A 94 16.99 -0.10 8.38
C GLY A 94 16.53 -1.52 8.01
N ASP A 95 15.24 -1.85 8.12
CA ASP A 95 14.71 -3.16 7.71
C ASP A 95 14.60 -3.29 6.18
N VAL A 96 14.56 -2.16 5.46
CA VAL A 96 14.57 -2.06 4.00
C VAL A 96 15.81 -1.28 3.57
N PRO A 97 16.55 -1.72 2.54
CA PRO A 97 17.71 -0.99 2.07
C PRO A 97 17.38 0.38 1.45
N GLY A 98 18.32 1.32 1.55
CA GLY A 98 18.27 2.60 0.85
C GLY A 98 17.17 3.56 1.36
N GLN A 99 16.64 4.35 0.44
CA GLN A 99 15.65 5.40 0.72
C GLN A 99 14.36 4.83 1.31
N ASP A 100 13.93 3.66 0.89
CA ASP A 100 12.70 3.00 1.33
C ASP A 100 12.76 2.54 2.79
N GLY A 101 13.95 2.46 3.38
CA GLY A 101 14.16 2.10 4.79
C GLY A 101 14.31 3.30 5.73
N THR A 102 14.09 4.52 5.28
CA THR A 102 14.20 5.73 6.12
C THR A 102 12.91 6.00 6.88
N LEU A 103 13.02 6.61 8.07
CA LEU A 103 11.86 6.94 8.90
C LEU A 103 10.80 7.73 8.09
N GLY A 104 9.55 7.32 8.20
CA GLY A 104 8.43 7.93 7.51
C GLY A 104 8.33 7.59 6.02
N ALA A 105 9.25 6.78 5.48
CA ALA A 105 9.04 6.21 4.16
C ALA A 105 7.82 5.27 4.17
N GLY A 106 7.18 5.11 3.03
CA GLY A 106 6.00 4.29 2.90
C GLY A 106 5.62 4.00 1.46
N GLY A 107 4.63 3.15 1.29
CA GLY A 107 4.11 2.82 -0.02
C GLY A 107 2.70 2.28 0.00
N LEU A 108 2.08 2.28 -1.18
CA LEU A 108 0.72 1.81 -1.42
C LEU A 108 0.68 0.86 -2.61
N GLY A 109 0.51 -0.41 -2.32
CA GLY A 109 0.26 -1.45 -3.32
C GLY A 109 -1.23 -1.60 -3.60
N LEU A 110 -1.61 -1.43 -4.86
CA LEU A 110 -2.96 -1.61 -5.35
C LEU A 110 -2.95 -2.76 -6.37
N SER A 111 -3.79 -3.77 -6.19
CA SER A 111 -3.79 -4.91 -7.12
C SER A 111 -5.08 -5.01 -7.93
N VAL A 112 -4.98 -5.64 -9.09
CA VAL A 112 -6.13 -6.05 -9.87
C VAL A 112 -6.66 -7.39 -9.34
N GLU A 113 -7.95 -7.67 -9.65
CA GLU A 113 -8.59 -8.94 -9.30
C GLU A 113 -8.65 -9.91 -10.50
N ARG A 114 -8.47 -9.40 -11.73
CA ARG A 114 -8.56 -10.20 -12.96
C ARG A 114 -7.32 -10.05 -13.80
N ALA A 115 -6.84 -11.15 -14.34
CA ALA A 115 -5.72 -11.17 -15.27
C ALA A 115 -5.97 -10.25 -16.48
N GLY A 116 -4.98 -9.42 -16.80
CA GLY A 116 -5.00 -8.45 -17.89
C GLY A 116 -5.56 -7.07 -17.51
N ASP A 117 -6.15 -6.89 -16.33
CA ASP A 117 -6.68 -5.58 -15.91
C ASP A 117 -5.55 -4.56 -15.68
N LEU A 118 -4.34 -4.97 -15.34
CA LEU A 118 -3.19 -4.06 -15.20
C LEU A 118 -2.83 -3.37 -16.51
N ALA A 119 -2.98 -4.05 -17.64
CA ALA A 119 -2.79 -3.45 -18.96
C ALA A 119 -3.81 -2.32 -19.22
N THR A 120 -5.07 -2.50 -18.77
CA THR A 120 -6.10 -1.47 -18.83
C THR A 120 -5.79 -0.27 -17.95
N VAL A 121 -5.28 -0.50 -16.71
CA VAL A 121 -4.79 0.58 -15.83
C VAL A 121 -3.67 1.36 -16.50
N THR A 122 -2.72 0.67 -17.11
CA THR A 122 -1.59 1.28 -17.84
C THR A 122 -2.07 2.15 -19.01
N ALA A 123 -3.09 1.69 -19.75
CA ALA A 123 -3.71 2.49 -20.83
C ALA A 123 -4.37 3.75 -20.27
N ARG A 124 -5.18 3.63 -19.19
CA ARG A 124 -5.82 4.78 -18.54
C ARG A 124 -4.81 5.80 -17.97
N LEU A 125 -3.64 5.35 -17.48
CA LEU A 125 -2.58 6.26 -17.07
C LEU A 125 -2.07 7.11 -18.23
N ARG A 126 -1.87 6.50 -19.41
CA ARG A 126 -1.47 7.24 -20.62
C ARG A 126 -2.52 8.25 -21.04
N ASP A 127 -3.79 7.88 -21.01
CA ASP A 127 -4.92 8.76 -21.33
C ASP A 127 -5.04 9.94 -20.35
N GLN A 128 -4.55 9.79 -19.11
CA GLN A 128 -4.50 10.83 -18.08
C GLN A 128 -3.21 11.69 -18.12
N GLY A 129 -2.40 11.55 -19.15
CA GLY A 129 -1.20 12.37 -19.31
C GLY A 129 0.05 11.82 -18.62
N VAL A 130 0.08 10.54 -18.25
CA VAL A 130 1.28 9.81 -17.85
C VAL A 130 1.78 9.01 -19.06
N PRO A 131 2.58 9.59 -19.97
CA PRO A 131 2.86 8.99 -21.29
C PRO A 131 3.70 7.71 -21.20
N ASN A 132 4.55 7.63 -20.19
CA ASN A 132 5.52 6.53 -20.01
C ASN A 132 5.40 5.93 -18.60
N PRO A 133 4.32 5.22 -18.26
CA PRO A 133 4.24 4.49 -17.00
C PRO A 133 5.38 3.47 -16.94
N ILE A 134 6.01 3.35 -15.78
CA ILE A 134 7.16 2.45 -15.59
C ILE A 134 6.65 1.07 -15.24
N ALA A 135 6.98 0.08 -16.08
CA ALA A 135 6.69 -1.32 -15.82
C ALA A 135 7.85 -1.99 -15.07
N PHE A 136 7.52 -2.85 -14.12
CA PHE A 136 8.49 -3.62 -13.36
C PHE A 136 7.94 -5.01 -13.07
N ARG A 137 8.77 -6.04 -13.15
CA ARG A 137 8.44 -7.39 -12.72
C ARG A 137 9.18 -7.73 -11.45
N GLN A 138 8.43 -8.06 -10.40
CA GLN A 138 8.99 -8.54 -9.14
C GLN A 138 9.07 -10.07 -9.14
N THR A 139 10.15 -10.59 -8.59
CA THR A 139 10.32 -12.00 -8.29
C THR A 139 10.41 -12.22 -6.78
N ARG A 140 10.18 -13.44 -6.34
CA ARG A 140 10.36 -13.86 -4.95
C ARG A 140 11.21 -15.12 -4.89
N ASP A 141 12.26 -15.09 -4.11
CA ASP A 141 13.02 -16.26 -3.71
C ASP A 141 12.51 -16.75 -2.34
N PHE A 142 12.19 -18.03 -2.25
CA PHE A 142 11.72 -18.66 -1.01
C PHE A 142 12.87 -19.21 -0.14
N GLY A 143 14.13 -18.81 -0.42
CA GLY A 143 15.32 -19.21 0.33
C GLY A 143 16.10 -20.37 -0.27
N ASP A 144 15.74 -20.80 -1.46
CA ASP A 144 16.43 -21.89 -2.20
C ASP A 144 17.27 -21.39 -3.40
N GLY A 145 17.32 -20.09 -3.61
CA GLY A 145 18.06 -19.47 -4.73
C GLY A 145 17.33 -19.57 -6.07
N VAL A 146 16.05 -19.98 -6.09
CA VAL A 146 15.23 -20.10 -7.30
C VAL A 146 14.12 -19.04 -7.27
N PRO A 147 14.33 -17.87 -7.89
CA PRO A 147 13.32 -16.82 -7.91
C PRO A 147 12.11 -17.23 -8.77
N VAL A 148 10.91 -17.01 -8.24
CA VAL A 148 9.63 -17.21 -8.91
C VAL A 148 9.08 -15.86 -9.35
N PRO A 149 8.59 -15.68 -10.60
CA PRO A 149 7.86 -14.50 -11.01
C PRO A 149 6.66 -14.27 -10.08
N TRP A 150 6.62 -13.09 -9.43
CA TRP A 150 5.65 -12.83 -8.36
C TRP A 150 4.50 -11.96 -8.84
N PHE A 151 4.82 -10.76 -9.28
CA PHE A 151 3.84 -9.84 -9.85
C PHE A 151 4.47 -8.89 -10.86
N ASP A 152 3.66 -8.43 -11.81
CA ASP A 152 3.97 -7.26 -12.63
C ASP A 152 3.43 -6.01 -11.94
N ALA A 153 4.15 -4.91 -12.01
CA ALA A 153 3.79 -3.63 -11.44
C ALA A 153 3.88 -2.49 -12.47
N VAL A 154 3.08 -1.45 -12.24
CA VAL A 154 3.13 -0.19 -12.96
C VAL A 154 3.20 0.98 -12.00
N PHE A 155 4.10 1.93 -12.28
CA PHE A 155 4.30 3.17 -11.55
C PHE A 155 4.05 4.36 -12.46
N THR A 156 3.62 5.48 -11.88
CA THR A 156 3.42 6.75 -12.61
C THR A 156 4.72 7.49 -12.83
N ASN A 157 5.67 7.35 -11.89
CA ASN A 157 6.98 8.01 -11.92
C ASN A 157 8.05 7.09 -11.33
N GLY A 158 9.29 7.31 -11.75
CA GLY A 158 10.45 6.58 -11.24
C GLY A 158 11.14 7.24 -10.04
N THR A 159 10.72 8.44 -9.64
CA THR A 159 11.28 9.18 -8.49
C THR A 159 10.19 9.54 -7.51
N TYR A 160 10.50 9.47 -6.22
CA TYR A 160 9.65 9.86 -5.11
C TYR A 160 10.52 10.32 -3.93
N ASP A 161 9.94 11.11 -3.03
CA ASP A 161 10.66 11.65 -1.86
C ASP A 161 10.62 10.68 -0.67
N ALA A 162 9.42 10.18 -0.39
CA ALA A 162 9.15 9.33 0.77
C ALA A 162 8.12 8.24 0.51
N PHE A 163 7.31 8.38 -0.54
CA PHE A 163 6.14 7.53 -0.73
C PHE A 163 5.97 7.12 -2.20
N GLY A 164 5.96 5.81 -2.43
CA GLY A 164 5.70 5.21 -3.73
C GLY A 164 4.32 4.54 -3.79
N ALA A 165 3.59 4.71 -4.90
CA ALA A 165 2.37 3.96 -5.16
C ALA A 165 2.49 3.19 -6.47
N TRP A 166 1.96 1.97 -6.49
CA TRP A 166 1.99 1.12 -7.69
C TRP A 166 0.71 0.30 -7.85
N GLY A 167 0.36 0.08 -9.12
CA GLY A 167 -0.62 -0.95 -9.49
C GLY A 167 0.10 -2.26 -9.76
N MET A 168 -0.49 -3.40 -9.40
CA MET A 168 0.13 -4.70 -9.63
C MET A 168 -0.87 -5.78 -10.02
N GLU A 169 -0.35 -6.81 -10.69
CA GLU A 169 -1.05 -8.03 -11.08
C GLU A 169 -0.19 -9.23 -10.71
N TYR A 170 -0.70 -10.11 -9.84
CA TYR A 170 -0.02 -11.36 -9.49
C TYR A 170 0.07 -12.29 -10.70
N LEU A 171 1.16 -13.03 -10.80
CA LEU A 171 1.45 -13.87 -11.94
C LEU A 171 1.01 -15.33 -11.72
N PRO A 172 0.58 -16.01 -12.80
CA PRO A 172 0.17 -17.42 -12.72
C PRO A 172 1.25 -18.34 -12.14
N GLU A 173 2.52 -18.05 -12.43
CA GLU A 173 3.68 -18.79 -11.93
C GLU A 173 3.76 -18.77 -10.41
N TYR A 174 3.44 -17.64 -9.79
CA TYR A 174 3.40 -17.51 -8.34
C TYR A 174 2.28 -18.36 -7.72
N PHE A 175 1.09 -18.29 -8.31
CA PHE A 175 -0.05 -19.08 -7.85
C PHE A 175 0.10 -20.59 -8.07
N ALA A 176 0.92 -20.99 -9.05
CA ALA A 176 1.22 -22.40 -9.31
C ALA A 176 2.32 -22.96 -8.38
N ASP A 177 3.07 -22.08 -7.71
CA ASP A 177 4.15 -22.50 -6.82
C ASP A 177 3.60 -22.86 -5.42
N PRO A 178 3.74 -24.09 -4.96
CA PRO A 178 3.19 -24.52 -3.67
C PRO A 178 3.80 -23.78 -2.47
N ARG A 179 4.99 -23.19 -2.62
CA ARG A 179 5.64 -22.40 -1.57
C ARG A 179 4.94 -21.05 -1.34
N GLY A 180 4.14 -20.59 -2.32
CA GLY A 180 3.34 -19.36 -2.20
C GLY A 180 2.23 -19.48 -1.17
N ASN A 181 1.76 -20.70 -0.88
CA ASN A 181 0.64 -20.99 0.04
C ASN A 181 -0.60 -20.13 -0.27
N THR A 182 -1.00 -20.14 -1.54
CA THR A 182 -2.11 -19.36 -2.07
C THR A 182 -3.38 -20.21 -2.19
N GLU A 183 -4.54 -19.56 -2.18
CA GLU A 183 -5.83 -20.24 -2.32
C GLU A 183 -6.13 -20.61 -3.78
N PRO A 184 -7.02 -21.59 -4.03
CA PRO A 184 -7.49 -21.91 -5.36
C PRO A 184 -8.20 -20.71 -6.04
N ALA A 185 -8.18 -20.69 -7.37
CA ALA A 185 -8.92 -19.69 -8.14
C ALA A 185 -10.43 -19.86 -7.97
N SER A 186 -11.15 -18.77 -7.69
CA SER A 186 -12.61 -18.74 -7.56
C SER A 186 -13.32 -18.61 -8.91
N TYR A 187 -12.61 -18.11 -9.95
CA TYR A 187 -13.12 -17.95 -11.30
C TYR A 187 -11.96 -17.97 -12.33
N PRO A 188 -12.25 -18.16 -13.63
CA PRO A 188 -11.21 -18.10 -14.65
C PRO A 188 -10.53 -16.73 -14.71
N GLY A 189 -9.20 -16.69 -14.68
CA GLY A 189 -8.41 -15.46 -14.66
C GLY A 189 -8.38 -14.74 -13.31
N ASP A 190 -8.72 -15.43 -12.23
CA ASP A 190 -8.60 -14.93 -10.86
C ASP A 190 -7.12 -14.76 -10.47
N VAL A 191 -6.74 -13.51 -10.22
CA VAL A 191 -5.44 -13.09 -9.67
C VAL A 191 -5.64 -12.24 -8.42
N GLY A 192 -6.79 -12.41 -7.76
CA GLY A 192 -7.29 -11.57 -6.71
C GLY A 192 -6.54 -11.69 -5.38
N ARG A 193 -6.80 -10.71 -4.54
CA ARG A 193 -6.19 -10.56 -3.21
C ARG A 193 -6.58 -11.70 -2.27
N GLU A 194 -7.85 -12.12 -2.30
CA GLU A 194 -8.34 -13.23 -1.48
C GLU A 194 -7.63 -14.55 -1.83
N ARG A 195 -7.29 -14.73 -3.11
CA ARG A 195 -6.51 -15.88 -3.55
C ARG A 195 -5.05 -15.80 -3.08
N TYR A 196 -4.47 -14.59 -3.05
CA TYR A 196 -3.08 -14.37 -2.62
C TYR A 196 -2.90 -14.54 -1.11
N LEU A 197 -3.88 -14.08 -0.32
CA LEU A 197 -3.86 -14.18 1.14
C LEU A 197 -4.53 -15.48 1.59
N SER A 198 -3.91 -16.13 2.59
CA SER A 198 -4.45 -17.37 3.13
C SER A 198 -5.61 -17.13 4.09
N ASP A 199 -6.43 -18.15 4.33
CA ASP A 199 -7.57 -18.13 5.25
C ASP A 199 -7.21 -18.00 6.74
N GLY A 200 -5.91 -17.88 7.09
CA GLY A 200 -5.44 -17.76 8.47
C GLY A 200 -6.04 -16.58 9.26
N TYR A 201 -6.53 -15.53 8.59
CA TYR A 201 -7.22 -14.42 9.24
C TYR A 201 -8.47 -14.85 10.04
N ARG A 202 -9.09 -15.97 9.69
CA ARG A 202 -10.37 -16.44 10.30
C ARG A 202 -10.22 -16.79 11.77
N GLU A 203 -9.03 -17.11 12.23
CA GLU A 203 -8.73 -17.46 13.62
C GLU A 203 -8.52 -16.22 14.50
N HIS A 204 -8.40 -15.04 13.91
CA HIS A 204 -8.07 -13.78 14.57
C HIS A 204 -9.22 -12.78 14.56
N LEU A 205 -9.02 -11.65 15.25
CA LEU A 205 -10.02 -10.56 15.25
C LEU A 205 -9.95 -9.72 13.98
N MET A 206 -8.75 -9.35 13.53
CA MET A 206 -8.59 -8.53 12.34
C MET A 206 -9.10 -9.27 11.10
N LYS A 207 -9.94 -8.58 10.31
CA LYS A 207 -10.44 -9.10 9.04
C LYS A 207 -9.77 -8.42 7.86
N ASP A 208 -9.89 -7.10 7.73
CA ASP A 208 -9.34 -6.34 6.61
C ASP A 208 -9.01 -4.90 7.01
N VAL A 209 -8.11 -4.26 6.28
CA VAL A 209 -7.90 -2.81 6.32
C VAL A 209 -9.03 -2.14 5.54
N THR A 210 -9.76 -1.24 6.19
CA THR A 210 -10.88 -0.49 5.61
C THR A 210 -10.58 0.97 5.36
N SER A 211 -9.59 1.52 6.07
CA SER A 211 -9.13 2.89 5.85
C SER A 211 -7.65 3.03 6.20
N ILE A 212 -6.95 3.84 5.40
CA ILE A 212 -5.56 4.22 5.70
C ILE A 212 -5.37 5.71 5.51
N ARG A 213 -4.63 6.32 6.44
CA ARG A 213 -4.23 7.73 6.39
C ARG A 213 -2.72 7.84 6.39
N LEU A 214 -2.17 8.56 5.42
CA LEU A 214 -0.75 8.74 5.19
C LEU A 214 -0.42 10.23 5.05
N GLY A 215 0.67 10.66 5.68
CA GLY A 215 1.32 11.93 5.37
C GLY A 215 2.35 11.69 4.27
N ILE A 216 2.24 12.42 3.16
CA ILE A 216 3.14 12.28 2.00
C ILE A 216 3.55 13.64 1.47
N THR A 217 4.65 13.72 0.72
CA THR A 217 5.05 15.00 0.14
C THR A 217 4.09 15.44 -0.97
N PRO A 218 3.99 16.75 -1.28
CA PRO A 218 3.19 17.22 -2.41
C PRO A 218 3.60 16.59 -3.75
N GLY A 219 4.90 16.29 -3.94
CA GLY A 219 5.41 15.60 -5.14
C GLY A 219 4.91 14.16 -5.23
N ASP A 220 4.98 13.41 -4.13
CA ASP A 220 4.48 12.03 -4.05
C ASP A 220 2.96 11.98 -4.21
N LEU A 221 2.22 12.99 -3.67
CA LEU A 221 0.78 13.12 -3.87
C LEU A 221 0.43 13.30 -5.35
N ALA A 222 1.14 14.20 -6.04
CA ALA A 222 0.95 14.44 -7.47
C ALA A 222 1.19 13.17 -8.32
N ASN A 223 2.16 12.34 -7.92
CA ASN A 223 2.45 11.05 -8.57
C ASN A 223 1.40 9.98 -8.27
N THR A 224 0.77 10.01 -7.09
CA THR A 224 -0.15 8.97 -6.63
C THR A 224 -1.57 9.14 -7.20
N VAL A 225 -2.05 10.37 -7.30
CA VAL A 225 -3.43 10.68 -7.72
C VAL A 225 -3.79 10.12 -9.10
N PRO A 226 -2.95 10.21 -10.15
CA PRO A 226 -3.25 9.61 -11.45
C PRO A 226 -3.45 8.09 -11.36
N LEU A 227 -2.67 7.37 -10.56
CA LEU A 227 -2.82 5.94 -10.38
C LEU A 227 -4.16 5.58 -9.72
N LEU A 228 -4.56 6.31 -8.68
CA LEU A 228 -5.85 6.10 -8.02
C LEU A 228 -7.01 6.31 -9.00
N ARG A 229 -6.98 7.37 -9.81
CA ARG A 229 -7.98 7.63 -10.84
C ARG A 229 -7.99 6.55 -11.92
N ALA A 230 -6.83 6.16 -12.44
CA ALA A 230 -6.71 5.09 -13.44
C ALA A 230 -7.23 3.75 -12.89
N GLY A 231 -7.03 3.48 -11.60
CA GLY A 231 -7.54 2.33 -10.88
C GLY A 231 -9.05 2.33 -10.66
N GLY A 232 -9.73 3.46 -10.89
CA GLY A 232 -11.19 3.57 -10.73
C GLY A 232 -11.63 4.03 -9.34
N PHE A 233 -10.71 4.58 -8.53
CA PHE A 233 -11.10 5.23 -7.27
C PHE A 233 -11.83 6.55 -7.53
N THR A 234 -12.84 6.82 -6.72
CA THR A 234 -13.43 8.17 -6.63
C THR A 234 -12.49 9.05 -5.81
N VAL A 235 -11.81 9.97 -6.48
CA VAL A 235 -10.81 10.85 -5.86
C VAL A 235 -11.43 12.23 -5.60
N ARG A 236 -11.39 12.68 -4.36
CA ARG A 236 -11.90 13.99 -3.91
C ARG A 236 -10.80 14.77 -3.23
N GLU A 237 -10.66 16.03 -3.58
CA GLU A 237 -9.81 16.98 -2.89
C GLU A 237 -10.54 17.53 -1.66
N LEU A 238 -9.83 17.63 -0.56
CA LEU A 238 -10.31 18.16 0.70
C LEU A 238 -9.61 19.52 0.99
N PRO A 239 -10.19 20.36 1.88
CA PRO A 239 -9.51 21.55 2.32
C PRO A 239 -8.09 21.28 2.83
N GLY A 240 -7.14 22.16 2.50
CA GLY A 240 -5.72 21.99 2.85
C GLY A 240 -4.94 21.10 1.89
N GLY A 241 -5.52 20.75 0.72
CA GLY A 241 -4.85 19.96 -0.32
C GLY A 241 -4.79 18.46 -0.04
N SER A 242 -5.40 17.98 1.03
CA SER A 242 -5.54 16.52 1.29
C SER A 242 -6.41 15.88 0.21
N VAL A 243 -6.15 14.61 -0.06
CA VAL A 243 -6.91 13.80 -1.01
C VAL A 243 -7.57 12.63 -0.30
N LEU A 244 -8.84 12.39 -0.64
CA LEU A 244 -9.61 11.22 -0.23
C LEU A 244 -9.93 10.39 -1.47
N ALA A 245 -9.47 9.14 -1.49
CA ALA A 245 -9.77 8.17 -2.54
C ALA A 245 -10.62 7.03 -1.97
N LEU A 246 -11.75 6.78 -2.61
CA LEU A 246 -12.76 5.79 -2.22
C LEU A 246 -12.87 4.75 -3.31
N GLY A 247 -12.65 3.49 -3.00
CA GLY A 247 -12.75 2.42 -3.98
C GLY A 247 -12.45 1.04 -3.40
N GLY A 248 -13.08 0.01 -3.94
CA GLY A 248 -12.80 -1.38 -3.61
C GLY A 248 -12.97 -1.73 -2.12
N GLY A 249 -13.89 -1.07 -1.41
CA GLY A 249 -14.12 -1.31 0.02
C GLY A 249 -13.13 -0.62 0.96
N THR A 250 -12.15 0.13 0.44
CA THR A 250 -11.15 0.82 1.26
C THR A 250 -11.12 2.32 0.98
N THR A 251 -10.89 3.10 2.03
CA THR A 251 -10.68 4.54 1.97
C THR A 251 -9.18 4.84 2.13
N VAL A 252 -8.61 5.58 1.19
CA VAL A 252 -7.23 6.07 1.26
C VAL A 252 -7.26 7.58 1.44
N ARG A 253 -6.69 8.08 2.53
CA ARG A 253 -6.51 9.51 2.77
C ARG A 253 -5.03 9.86 2.71
N LEU A 254 -4.70 10.84 1.87
CA LEU A 254 -3.35 11.35 1.66
C LEU A 254 -3.30 12.81 2.08
N ASP A 255 -2.50 13.12 3.10
CA ASP A 255 -2.33 14.49 3.60
C ASP A 255 -0.97 15.01 3.13
N PRO A 256 -0.93 16.16 2.39
CA PRO A 256 0.34 16.76 1.98
C PRO A 256 1.08 17.33 3.20
N VAL A 257 2.32 16.89 3.37
CA VAL A 257 3.19 17.29 4.50
C VAL A 257 4.63 17.49 4.03
N ALA A 258 5.46 18.11 4.86
CA ALA A 258 6.90 18.14 4.64
C ALA A 258 7.50 16.72 4.78
N ARG A 259 8.66 16.47 4.14
CA ARG A 259 9.30 15.12 4.12
C ARG A 259 9.53 14.58 5.54
N GLU A 260 9.92 15.41 6.46
CA GLU A 260 10.21 15.04 7.86
C GLU A 260 8.95 14.62 8.63
N GLN A 261 7.80 15.01 8.10
CA GLN A 261 6.49 14.68 8.65
C GLN A 261 5.80 13.56 7.88
N ALA A 262 6.42 13.00 6.84
CA ALA A 262 5.84 11.91 6.07
C ALA A 262 5.69 10.64 6.93
N GLY A 263 4.78 9.74 6.51
CA GLY A 263 4.61 8.42 7.11
C GLY A 263 3.18 8.03 7.41
N LEU A 264 3.02 6.83 7.93
CA LEU A 264 1.75 6.24 8.32
C LEU A 264 1.17 6.99 9.54
N ARG A 265 -0.12 7.34 9.45
CA ARG A 265 -0.83 8.10 10.50
C ARG A 265 -1.88 7.27 11.20
N GLN A 266 -2.70 6.56 10.44
CA GLN A 266 -3.82 5.81 10.97
C GLN A 266 -4.18 4.67 10.04
N VAL A 267 -4.57 3.55 10.63
CA VAL A 267 -5.17 2.41 9.94
C VAL A 267 -6.48 2.07 10.64
N GLU A 268 -7.55 1.91 9.87
CA GLU A 268 -8.79 1.35 10.38
C GLU A 268 -8.98 -0.05 9.81
N MET A 269 -9.46 -0.94 10.66
CA MET A 269 -9.62 -2.35 10.33
C MET A 269 -11.03 -2.82 10.70
N SER A 270 -11.62 -3.64 9.86
CA SER A 270 -12.81 -4.42 10.21
C SER A 270 -12.41 -5.65 11.03
N LEU A 271 -13.33 -6.14 11.82
CA LEU A 271 -13.16 -7.32 12.66
C LEU A 271 -14.02 -8.48 12.16
N ASN A 272 -13.55 -9.72 12.37
CA ASN A 272 -14.29 -10.95 12.05
C ASN A 272 -15.54 -11.15 12.95
N ARG A 273 -15.52 -10.53 14.13
CA ARG A 273 -16.64 -10.53 15.08
C ARG A 273 -16.66 -9.25 15.89
N PRO A 274 -17.82 -8.74 16.28
CA PRO A 274 -17.90 -7.56 17.13
C PRO A 274 -17.33 -7.85 18.53
N VAL A 275 -16.74 -6.82 19.14
CA VAL A 275 -16.33 -6.83 20.55
C VAL A 275 -17.21 -5.86 21.34
N PHE A 276 -17.56 -6.22 22.58
CA PHE A 276 -18.53 -5.44 23.37
C PHE A 276 -17.89 -4.30 24.16
N THR A 277 -16.60 -4.45 24.49
CA THR A 277 -15.86 -3.48 25.30
C THR A 277 -14.74 -2.87 24.48
N ARG A 278 -14.47 -1.59 24.72
CA ARG A 278 -13.29 -0.92 24.17
C ARG A 278 -12.03 -1.47 24.83
N HIS A 279 -11.10 -1.91 24.04
CA HIS A 279 -9.74 -2.26 24.45
C HIS A 279 -8.75 -1.26 23.82
N GLU A 280 -7.76 -0.85 24.59
CA GLU A 280 -6.69 0.01 24.12
C GLU A 280 -5.35 -0.62 24.42
N GLU A 281 -4.54 -0.80 23.39
CA GLU A 281 -3.20 -1.36 23.47
C GLU A 281 -2.18 -0.33 23.01
N ARG A 282 -1.20 -0.03 23.86
CA ARG A 282 -0.06 0.81 23.50
C ARG A 282 1.08 -0.05 23.00
N ILE A 283 1.54 0.21 21.76
CA ILE A 283 2.57 -0.56 21.10
C ILE A 283 3.66 0.41 20.64
N GLY A 284 4.74 0.51 21.39
CA GLY A 284 5.74 1.55 21.21
C GLY A 284 5.12 2.95 21.30
N ARG A 285 5.31 3.75 20.26
CA ARG A 285 4.73 5.11 20.13
C ARG A 285 3.36 5.14 19.46
N SER A 286 2.78 3.98 19.19
CA SER A 286 1.48 3.85 18.56
C SER A 286 0.41 3.37 19.55
N THR A 287 -0.86 3.56 19.19
CA THR A 287 -2.00 3.12 20.00
C THR A 287 -3.03 2.44 19.13
N LEU A 288 -3.33 1.18 19.43
CA LEU A 288 -4.38 0.39 18.81
C LEU A 288 -5.63 0.38 19.72
N VAL A 289 -6.75 0.83 19.19
CA VAL A 289 -8.05 0.78 19.86
C VAL A 289 -8.94 -0.22 19.16
N VAL A 290 -9.45 -1.20 19.87
CA VAL A 290 -10.32 -2.26 19.36
C VAL A 290 -11.69 -2.14 19.98
N GLY A 291 -12.73 -2.01 19.16
CA GLY A 291 -14.11 -1.87 19.58
C GLY A 291 -14.44 -0.60 20.36
N PRO A 292 -15.68 -0.53 20.94
CA PRO A 292 -16.76 -1.50 20.79
C PRO A 292 -17.29 -1.59 19.35
N GLY A 293 -17.84 -2.73 18.99
CA GLY A 293 -18.34 -3.01 17.64
C GLY A 293 -17.37 -3.87 16.81
N ASP A 294 -17.43 -3.74 15.51
CA ASP A 294 -16.71 -4.55 14.52
C ASP A 294 -15.51 -3.82 13.88
N ARG A 295 -14.94 -2.85 14.60
CA ARG A 295 -13.88 -1.96 14.09
C ARG A 295 -12.72 -1.85 15.07
N ALA A 296 -11.54 -1.72 14.53
CA ALA A 296 -10.33 -1.29 15.22
C ALA A 296 -9.70 -0.08 14.53
N VAL A 297 -9.01 0.77 15.31
CA VAL A 297 -8.30 1.95 14.82
C VAL A 297 -6.90 1.95 15.43
N TRP A 298 -5.89 1.95 14.58
CA TRP A 298 -4.49 2.05 14.97
C TRP A 298 -3.93 3.42 14.58
N THR A 299 -3.48 4.18 15.54
CA THR A 299 -2.91 5.52 15.35
C THR A 299 -1.41 5.50 15.61
N PHE A 300 -0.67 6.08 14.70
CA PHE A 300 0.79 6.21 14.75
C PHE A 300 1.17 7.66 15.03
N GLY A 301 2.20 7.86 15.84
CA GLY A 301 2.77 9.19 16.05
C GLY A 301 3.31 9.78 14.75
N ALA A 302 3.38 11.11 14.66
CA ALA A 302 4.12 11.74 13.58
C ALA A 302 5.59 11.28 13.65
N ALA A 303 6.20 11.03 12.48
CA ALA A 303 7.64 10.92 12.37
C ALA A 303 8.20 12.30 12.73
N GLY A 304 8.76 12.48 13.93
CA GLY A 304 9.26 13.75 14.42
C GLY A 304 10.04 13.55 15.69
#